data_0314daec08a483316ba8be997c24a5cc
#
_entry.id   0314daec08a483316ba8be997c24a5cc
#
_cell.length_a   1.000
_cell.length_b   1.000
_cell.length_c   1.000
_cell.angle_alpha   90.00
_cell.angle_beta   90.00
_cell.angle_gamma   90.00
#
_symmetry.space_group_name_H-M   'P 1'
#
loop_
_entity.id
_entity.type
_entity.pdbx_description
1 polymer ?
#
loop_
_entity_poly.entity_id
_entity_poly.type
_entity_poly.pdbx_seq_one_letter_code
_entity_poly.pdbx_strand_id
1 'polypeptide(L)'
;MSAAVLTVDDSSSVRVAIRIALSGAGYAVTEAENGAEGVRKADAGAFNLIITDLNMPVMDGLTMIETLRRNPAHAGVPIIFLTTESDDSLKARAKAAGATGWLTKPFDADQLVRIVKKVLG
;
A
#
# COMPACT_ATOMS: atom_id res chain seq x y z
N MET A 1 12.80 -16.95 -1.82
CA MET A 1 11.37 -16.71 -2.03
C MET A 1 11.11 -15.21 -2.08
N SER A 2 10.26 -14.79 -3.00
CA SER A 2 9.93 -13.37 -3.15
C SER A 2 8.84 -12.98 -2.16
N ALA A 3 9.01 -11.86 -1.48
CA ALA A 3 7.94 -11.27 -0.70
C ALA A 3 6.83 -10.78 -1.66
N ALA A 4 5.57 -10.95 -1.26
CA ALA A 4 4.41 -10.57 -2.04
C ALA A 4 3.89 -9.21 -1.58
N VAL A 5 3.71 -8.30 -2.53
CA VAL A 5 3.26 -6.92 -2.28
C VAL A 5 1.97 -6.68 -3.05
N LEU A 6 0.95 -6.15 -2.36
CA LEU A 6 -0.28 -5.68 -3.00
C LEU A 6 -0.20 -4.16 -3.11
N THR A 7 -0.34 -3.63 -4.33
CA THR A 7 -0.39 -2.19 -4.56
C THR A 7 -1.79 -1.78 -5.00
N VAL A 8 -2.35 -0.77 -4.35
CA VAL A 8 -3.72 -0.30 -4.57
C VAL A 8 -3.68 1.18 -4.92
N ASP A 9 -4.07 1.51 -6.16
CA ASP A 9 -4.08 2.88 -6.66
C ASP A 9 -5.00 2.94 -7.87
N ASP A 10 -5.77 4.00 -8.01
CA ASP A 10 -6.64 4.17 -9.17
C ASP A 10 -5.86 4.62 -10.42
N SER A 11 -4.63 5.05 -10.27
CA SER A 11 -3.76 5.43 -11.38
C SER A 11 -2.98 4.22 -11.90
N SER A 12 -3.24 3.81 -13.13
CA SER A 12 -2.49 2.72 -13.76
C SER A 12 -1.01 3.07 -13.93
N SER A 13 -0.69 4.35 -14.17
CA SER A 13 0.70 4.80 -14.29
C SER A 13 1.47 4.60 -13.00
N VAL A 14 0.86 4.92 -11.86
CA VAL A 14 1.49 4.73 -10.55
C VAL A 14 1.67 3.25 -10.26
N ARG A 15 0.65 2.42 -10.54
CA ARG A 15 0.76 0.97 -10.34
C ARG A 15 1.87 0.35 -11.18
N VAL A 16 2.00 0.77 -12.43
CA VAL A 16 3.07 0.28 -13.32
C VAL A 16 4.45 0.68 -12.79
N ALA A 17 4.60 1.93 -12.35
CA ALA A 17 5.87 2.41 -11.79
C ALA A 17 6.27 1.60 -10.55
N ILE A 18 5.33 1.34 -9.66
CA ILE A 18 5.56 0.53 -8.46
C ILE A 18 5.94 -0.89 -8.83
N ARG A 19 5.20 -1.50 -9.77
CA ARG A 19 5.47 -2.86 -10.22
C ARG A 19 6.88 -3.00 -10.81
N ILE A 20 7.27 -2.06 -11.67
CA ILE A 20 8.60 -2.09 -12.28
C ILE A 20 9.69 -1.98 -11.22
N ALA A 21 9.56 -1.02 -10.30
CA ALA A 21 10.56 -0.80 -9.26
C ALA A 21 10.69 -1.99 -8.33
N LEU A 22 9.57 -2.54 -7.85
CA LEU A 22 9.59 -3.62 -6.87
C LEU A 22 9.90 -4.97 -7.50
N SER A 23 9.41 -5.24 -8.72
CA SER A 23 9.77 -6.47 -9.45
C SER A 23 11.26 -6.50 -9.75
N GLY A 24 11.85 -5.36 -10.10
CA GLY A 24 13.28 -5.23 -10.31
C GLY A 24 14.10 -5.49 -9.04
N ALA A 25 13.50 -5.28 -7.87
CA ALA A 25 14.13 -5.54 -6.58
C ALA A 25 13.83 -6.96 -6.04
N GLY A 26 13.11 -7.78 -6.79
CA GLY A 26 12.84 -9.17 -6.42
C GLY A 26 11.52 -9.42 -5.71
N TYR A 27 10.62 -8.44 -5.67
CA TYR A 27 9.29 -8.61 -5.04
C TYR A 27 8.25 -9.04 -6.08
N ALA A 28 7.29 -9.86 -5.66
CA ALA A 28 6.13 -10.22 -6.47
C ALA A 28 5.01 -9.21 -6.21
N VAL A 29 4.52 -8.54 -7.27
CA VAL A 29 3.55 -7.46 -7.13
C VAL A 29 2.20 -7.84 -7.73
N THR A 30 1.13 -7.65 -6.95
CA THR A 30 -0.26 -7.75 -7.39
C THR A 30 -0.88 -6.34 -7.32
N GLU A 31 -1.74 -6.01 -8.27
CA GLU A 31 -2.33 -4.68 -8.40
C GLU A 31 -3.84 -4.69 -8.15
N ALA A 32 -4.36 -3.60 -7.57
CA ALA A 32 -5.79 -3.34 -7.41
C ALA A 32 -6.08 -1.87 -7.75
N GLU A 33 -7.26 -1.60 -8.29
CA GLU A 33 -7.64 -0.28 -8.81
C GLU A 33 -8.29 0.63 -7.76
N ASN A 34 -8.83 0.04 -6.70
CA ASN A 34 -9.49 0.79 -5.62
C ASN A 34 -9.46 -0.02 -4.33
N GLY A 35 -9.92 0.60 -3.25
CA GLY A 35 -9.89 -0.02 -1.94
C GLY A 35 -10.74 -1.29 -1.82
N ALA A 36 -11.90 -1.33 -2.49
CA ALA A 36 -12.78 -2.50 -2.45
C ALA A 36 -12.11 -3.71 -3.12
N GLU A 37 -11.49 -3.50 -4.28
CA GLU A 37 -10.72 -4.54 -4.95
C GLU A 37 -9.50 -4.94 -4.13
N GLY A 38 -8.85 -3.95 -3.48
CA GLY A 38 -7.73 -4.20 -2.59
C GLY A 38 -8.08 -5.13 -1.44
N VAL A 39 -9.21 -4.89 -0.77
CA VAL A 39 -9.70 -5.76 0.30
C VAL A 39 -9.98 -7.17 -0.23
N ARG A 40 -10.66 -7.26 -1.36
CA ARG A 40 -11.00 -8.56 -1.97
C ARG A 40 -9.74 -9.37 -2.28
N LYS A 41 -8.72 -8.73 -2.86
CA LYS A 41 -7.46 -9.41 -3.20
C LYS A 41 -6.65 -9.76 -1.96
N ALA A 42 -6.64 -8.88 -0.96
CA ALA A 42 -5.98 -9.18 0.32
C ALA A 42 -6.61 -10.40 1.00
N ASP A 43 -7.93 -10.51 0.96
CA ASP A 43 -8.64 -11.63 1.56
C ASP A 43 -8.43 -12.94 0.79
N ALA A 44 -8.20 -12.86 -0.52
CA ALA A 44 -8.01 -14.03 -1.38
C ALA A 44 -6.57 -14.52 -1.44
N GLY A 45 -5.60 -13.72 -0.98
CA GLY A 45 -4.19 -14.05 -1.07
C GLY A 45 -3.46 -13.85 0.25
N ALA A 46 -2.14 -14.02 0.21
CA ALA A 46 -1.26 -13.75 1.35
C ALA A 46 -0.21 -12.74 0.90
N PHE A 47 -0.22 -11.56 1.52
CA PHE A 47 0.72 -10.50 1.20
C PHE A 47 1.59 -10.14 2.40
N ASN A 48 2.84 -9.81 2.11
CA ASN A 48 3.80 -9.38 3.14
C ASN A 48 3.75 -7.88 3.38
N LEU A 49 3.19 -7.14 2.42
CA LEU A 49 3.10 -5.69 2.46
C LEU A 49 1.94 -5.22 1.58
N ILE A 50 1.25 -4.16 2.01
CA ILE A 50 0.23 -3.50 1.21
C ILE A 50 0.64 -2.04 1.04
N ILE A 51 0.65 -1.55 -0.20
CA ILE A 51 0.91 -0.15 -0.53
C ILE A 51 -0.39 0.40 -1.11
N THR A 52 -0.92 1.47 -0.54
CA THR A 52 -2.19 2.05 -0.99
C THR A 52 -2.14 3.56 -1.12
N ASP A 53 -2.77 4.09 -2.18
CA ASP A 53 -3.11 5.49 -2.25
C ASP A 53 -4.23 5.78 -1.23
N LEU A 54 -4.36 7.03 -0.80
CA LEU A 54 -5.44 7.44 0.10
C LEU A 54 -6.68 7.92 -0.64
N ASN A 55 -6.50 8.53 -1.81
CA ASN A 55 -7.60 9.11 -2.59
C ASN A 55 -7.97 8.21 -3.76
N MET A 56 -9.01 7.42 -3.60
CA MET A 56 -9.48 6.49 -4.62
C MET A 56 -11.01 6.48 -4.67
N PRO A 57 -11.60 6.20 -5.85
CA PRO A 57 -13.05 6.02 -5.96
C PRO A 57 -13.50 4.71 -5.29
N VAL A 58 -14.78 4.56 -5.07
CA VAL A 58 -15.45 3.39 -4.50
C VAL A 58 -15.13 3.22 -3.02
N MET A 59 -13.86 2.98 -2.67
CA MET A 59 -13.39 2.89 -1.29
C MET A 59 -12.01 3.54 -1.21
N ASP A 60 -11.87 4.57 -0.41
CA ASP A 60 -10.59 5.26 -0.22
C ASP A 60 -9.61 4.43 0.63
N GLY A 61 -8.35 4.89 0.67
CA GLY A 61 -7.30 4.18 1.37
C GLY A 61 -7.49 4.11 2.88
N LEU A 62 -8.03 5.17 3.50
CA LEU A 62 -8.29 5.15 4.94
C LEU A 62 -9.32 4.09 5.30
N THR A 63 -10.43 4.05 4.56
CA THR A 63 -11.48 3.04 4.76
C THR A 63 -10.94 1.64 4.52
N MET A 64 -10.10 1.48 3.48
CA MET A 64 -9.46 0.19 3.20
C MET A 64 -8.58 -0.27 4.36
N ILE A 65 -7.75 0.61 4.89
CA ILE A 65 -6.87 0.29 6.03
C ILE A 65 -7.70 -0.13 7.24
N GLU A 66 -8.73 0.64 7.57
CA GLU A 66 -9.62 0.31 8.69
C GLU A 66 -10.29 -1.05 8.49
N THR A 67 -10.78 -1.32 7.28
CA THR A 67 -11.43 -2.59 6.94
C THR A 67 -10.47 -3.76 7.10
N LEU A 68 -9.25 -3.62 6.59
CA LEU A 68 -8.24 -4.67 6.71
C LEU A 68 -7.86 -4.93 8.17
N ARG A 69 -7.74 -3.87 8.97
CA ARG A 69 -7.34 -4.02 10.38
C ARG A 69 -8.41 -4.67 11.25
N ARG A 70 -9.68 -4.68 10.80
CA ARG A 70 -10.75 -5.43 11.50
C ARG A 70 -10.66 -6.92 11.28
N ASN A 71 -9.96 -7.36 10.23
CA ASN A 71 -9.77 -8.78 9.95
C ASN A 71 -8.49 -9.25 10.64
N PRO A 72 -8.58 -10.18 11.61
CA PRO A 72 -7.39 -10.69 12.31
C PRO A 72 -6.33 -11.28 11.39
N ALA A 73 -6.71 -11.77 10.23
CA ALA A 73 -5.76 -12.32 9.25
C ALA A 73 -4.80 -11.26 8.70
N HIS A 74 -5.19 -9.98 8.76
CA HIS A 74 -4.38 -8.87 8.24
C HIS A 74 -3.81 -7.98 9.35
N ALA A 75 -4.00 -8.34 10.61
CA ALA A 75 -3.61 -7.48 11.73
C ALA A 75 -2.12 -7.15 11.76
N GLY A 76 -1.27 -8.07 11.32
CA GLY A 76 0.19 -7.89 11.34
C GLY A 76 0.81 -7.47 10.01
N VAL A 77 0.01 -7.31 8.95
CA VAL A 77 0.55 -6.96 7.63
C VAL A 77 0.90 -5.47 7.60
N PRO A 78 2.16 -5.10 7.28
CA PRO A 78 2.52 -3.69 7.15
C PRO A 78 1.75 -3.02 6.01
N ILE A 79 1.33 -1.78 6.24
CA ILE A 79 0.62 -0.98 5.24
C ILE A 79 1.33 0.36 5.10
N ILE A 80 1.78 0.67 3.88
CA ILE A 80 2.37 1.96 3.54
C ILE A 80 1.36 2.71 2.68
N PHE A 81 1.05 3.96 3.03
CA PHE A 81 0.18 4.77 2.18
C PHE A 81 0.97 5.78 1.36
N LEU A 82 0.45 6.07 0.18
CA LEU A 82 1.00 7.07 -0.72
C LEU A 82 0.09 8.28 -0.71
N THR A 83 0.67 9.48 -0.67
CA THR A 83 -0.10 10.71 -0.63
C THR A 83 0.63 11.86 -1.30
N THR A 84 -0.11 12.75 -1.97
CA THR A 84 0.42 14.03 -2.43
C THR A 84 0.33 15.08 -1.34
N GLU A 85 -0.38 14.76 -0.25
CA GLU A 85 -0.60 15.67 0.86
C GLU A 85 0.54 15.61 1.85
N SER A 86 0.98 16.76 2.34
CA SER A 86 1.92 16.84 3.44
C SER A 86 1.20 17.18 4.75
N ASP A 87 -0.11 17.06 4.76
CA ASP A 87 -0.95 17.37 5.91
C ASP A 87 -0.72 16.39 7.04
N ASP A 88 -0.21 16.88 8.16
CA ASP A 88 0.05 16.07 9.36
C ASP A 88 -1.23 15.47 9.94
N SER A 89 -2.36 16.15 9.79
CA SER A 89 -3.68 15.64 10.20
C SER A 89 -4.04 14.37 9.41
N LEU A 90 -3.81 14.35 8.10
CA LEU A 90 -4.07 13.17 7.27
C LEU A 90 -3.16 12.01 7.64
N LYS A 91 -1.88 12.30 7.87
CA LYS A 91 -0.90 11.28 8.31
C LYS A 91 -1.28 10.70 9.66
N ALA A 92 -1.72 11.54 10.58
CA ALA A 92 -2.17 11.09 11.91
C ALA A 92 -3.41 10.19 11.80
N ARG A 93 -4.35 10.54 10.92
CA ARG A 93 -5.56 9.73 10.69
C ARG A 93 -5.21 8.37 10.09
N ALA A 94 -4.30 8.34 9.12
CA ALA A 94 -3.86 7.09 8.51
C ALA A 94 -3.15 6.19 9.51
N LYS A 95 -2.29 6.78 10.35
CA LYS A 95 -1.61 6.04 11.41
C LYS A 95 -2.60 5.49 12.43
N ALA A 96 -3.59 6.30 12.83
CA ALA A 96 -4.65 5.86 13.75
C ALA A 96 -5.49 4.74 13.15
N ALA A 97 -5.68 4.73 11.83
CA ALA A 97 -6.39 3.66 11.13
C ALA A 97 -5.56 2.36 11.06
N GLY A 98 -4.25 2.43 11.30
CA GLY A 98 -3.39 1.25 11.33
C GLY A 98 -2.28 1.23 10.29
N ALA A 99 -2.00 2.36 9.62
CA ALA A 99 -0.89 2.43 8.65
C ALA A 99 0.45 2.34 9.37
N THR A 100 1.41 1.71 8.71
CA THR A 100 2.77 1.51 9.22
C THR A 100 3.69 2.68 8.85
N GLY A 101 3.51 3.24 7.65
CA GLY A 101 4.33 4.34 7.17
C GLY A 101 3.71 5.01 5.96
N TRP A 102 4.41 5.99 5.39
CA TRP A 102 3.93 6.70 4.21
C TRP A 102 5.08 7.08 3.29
N LEU A 103 4.73 7.39 2.02
CA LEU A 103 5.64 7.92 1.03
C LEU A 103 4.92 9.03 0.28
N THR A 104 5.56 10.19 0.14
CA THR A 104 4.97 11.35 -0.53
C THR A 104 5.15 11.24 -2.04
N LYS A 105 4.08 11.49 -2.80
CA LYS A 105 4.13 11.58 -4.26
C LYS A 105 4.59 12.98 -4.66
N PRO A 106 5.38 13.15 -5.72
CA PRO A 106 6.00 12.08 -6.50
C PRO A 106 7.17 11.45 -5.74
N PHE A 107 7.40 10.17 -5.97
CA PHE A 107 8.51 9.42 -5.38
C PHE A 107 9.37 8.82 -6.50
N ASP A 108 10.64 8.55 -6.21
CA ASP A 108 11.48 7.81 -7.15
C ASP A 108 11.56 6.32 -6.77
N ALA A 109 12.05 5.51 -7.70
CA ALA A 109 12.13 4.06 -7.50
C ALA A 109 13.02 3.70 -6.31
N ASP A 110 14.11 4.42 -6.10
CA ASP A 110 15.03 4.13 -5.01
C ASP A 110 14.40 4.41 -3.65
N GLN A 111 13.62 5.50 -3.53
CA GLN A 111 12.89 5.80 -2.29
C GLN A 111 11.90 4.71 -1.97
N LEU A 112 11.14 4.27 -2.98
CA LEU A 112 10.15 3.20 -2.81
C LEU A 112 10.80 1.90 -2.36
N VAL A 113 11.85 1.47 -3.04
CA VAL A 113 12.55 0.23 -2.71
C VAL A 113 13.14 0.31 -1.30
N ARG A 114 13.72 1.44 -0.91
CA ARG A 114 14.29 1.62 0.43
C ARG A 114 13.25 1.48 1.53
N ILE A 115 12.08 2.12 1.38
CA ILE A 115 11.04 2.03 2.41
C ILE A 115 10.47 0.62 2.49
N VAL A 116 10.31 -0.06 1.37
CA VAL A 116 9.84 -1.44 1.33
C VAL A 116 10.83 -2.36 2.04
N LYS A 117 12.10 -2.24 1.74
CA LYS A 117 13.15 -3.04 2.41
C LYS A 117 13.20 -2.77 3.90
N LYS A 118 13.07 -1.52 4.31
CA LYS A 118 13.07 -1.15 5.73
C LYS A 118 11.89 -1.78 6.48
N VAL A 119 10.72 -1.80 5.86
CA VAL A 119 9.51 -2.35 6.48
C VAL A 119 9.51 -3.88 6.52
N LEU A 120 10.00 -4.51 5.47
CA LEU A 120 10.03 -5.97 5.38
C LEU A 120 11.28 -6.60 6.02
N GLY A 121 12.24 -5.79 6.35
CA GLY A 121 13.47 -6.27 6.94
C GLY A 121 14.39 -6.85 5.92
#